data_44ff8b1076204659ed796249f97dafd5
#
_entry.id   44ff8b1076204659ed796249f97dafd5
#
_cell.length_a   1.000
_cell.length_b   1.000
_cell.length_c   1.000
_cell.angle_alpha   90.00
_cell.angle_beta   90.00
_cell.angle_gamma   90.00
#
_symmetry.space_group_name_H-M   'P 1'
#
loop_
_entity.id
_entity.type
_entity.pdbx_description
1 polymer ?
#
loop_
_entity_poly.entity_id
_entity_poly.type
_entity_poly.pdbx_seq_one_letter_code
_entity_poly.pdbx_strand_id
1 'polypeptide(L)'
;MFVKNLKFLLILFLLYQNPLHSKSASFDDFDSRNLSKYFSGIVAFENKNNSKALNFFNTSKILLNKHEPYLKRYVYSLVLENKVNQAINIVKQNKNKSEFFEKYLLLTIDSIRREDFSKALDYISKSKKYIKLNRFNSAILDNLRDYIFVFKEKRLPNDIKNYGNLSIISTTFQRCYLGDAKTKTFFSKLVGNDDSDLTRYTFFYLAYLIAVSYTHLTLPTSHCV
;
A
#
# COMPACT_ATOMS: atom_id res chain seq x y z
N MET A 1 68.41 6.73 -32.44
CA MET A 1 67.84 8.04 -32.12
C MET A 1 66.33 8.13 -32.32
N PHE A 2 65.75 7.44 -33.27
CA PHE A 2 64.31 7.44 -33.63
C PHE A 2 63.38 6.87 -32.52
N VAL A 3 63.77 5.85 -31.83
CA VAL A 3 62.91 5.15 -30.83
C VAL A 3 62.68 5.99 -29.53
N LYS A 4 63.62 6.86 -29.15
CA LYS A 4 63.43 7.78 -28.02
C LYS A 4 62.43 8.87 -28.30
N ASN A 5 62.41 9.41 -29.55
CA ASN A 5 61.48 10.44 -29.94
C ASN A 5 60.06 9.91 -30.10
N LEU A 6 59.87 8.64 -30.52
CA LEU A 6 58.59 8.00 -30.62
C LEU A 6 57.90 7.81 -29.26
N LYS A 7 58.66 7.44 -28.24
CA LYS A 7 58.15 7.32 -26.86
C LYS A 7 57.76 8.68 -26.29
N PHE A 8 58.48 9.72 -26.56
CA PHE A 8 58.12 11.06 -26.12
C PHE A 8 56.85 11.60 -26.79
N LEU A 9 56.69 11.30 -28.06
CA LEU A 9 55.49 11.68 -28.84
C LEU A 9 54.25 10.92 -28.34
N LEU A 10 54.38 9.66 -27.93
CA LEU A 10 53.32 8.86 -27.38
C LEU A 10 52.88 9.33 -25.97
N ILE A 11 53.83 9.77 -25.15
CA ILE A 11 53.54 10.41 -23.86
C ILE A 11 52.83 11.75 -24.02
N LEU A 12 53.27 12.57 -25.00
CA LEU A 12 52.61 13.83 -25.31
C LEU A 12 51.18 13.64 -25.82
N PHE A 13 50.92 12.57 -26.59
CA PHE A 13 49.59 12.23 -27.08
C PHE A 13 48.67 11.76 -25.96
N LEU A 14 49.19 11.06 -24.94
CA LEU A 14 48.44 10.67 -23.77
C LEU A 14 48.10 11.83 -22.84
N LEU A 15 48.93 12.87 -22.80
CA LEU A 15 48.71 14.11 -22.05
C LEU A 15 47.72 15.06 -22.72
N TYR A 16 47.50 14.93 -24.06
CA TYR A 16 46.51 15.68 -24.83
C TYR A 16 45.13 15.04 -24.85
N GLN A 17 44.93 13.93 -24.17
CA GLN A 17 43.59 13.39 -23.92
C GLN A 17 42.87 14.41 -23.03
N ASN A 18 42.06 15.27 -23.64
CA ASN A 18 41.15 16.13 -22.91
C ASN A 18 40.48 15.28 -21.82
N PRO A 19 40.49 15.73 -20.56
CA PRO A 19 39.73 15.01 -19.56
C PRO A 19 38.31 14.91 -20.12
N LEU A 20 37.83 13.66 -20.26
CA LEU A 20 36.41 13.39 -20.53
C LEU A 20 35.66 14.13 -19.45
N HIS A 21 35.24 15.36 -19.75
CA HIS A 21 34.23 16.03 -18.97
C HIS A 21 32.96 15.22 -19.24
N SER A 22 32.81 14.14 -18.46
CA SER A 22 31.51 13.62 -18.21
C SER A 22 30.69 14.81 -17.73
N LYS A 23 29.90 15.39 -18.64
CA LYS A 23 28.77 16.20 -18.21
C LYS A 23 27.93 15.27 -17.37
N SER A 24 28.20 15.21 -16.06
CA SER A 24 27.21 14.72 -15.12
C SER A 24 25.99 15.60 -15.42
N ALA A 25 24.98 14.99 -16.04
CA ALA A 25 23.67 15.59 -16.09
C ALA A 25 23.42 16.10 -14.69
N SER A 26 23.07 17.39 -14.55
CA SER A 26 22.99 18.13 -13.30
C SER A 26 22.42 17.28 -12.17
N PHE A 27 23.29 16.69 -11.36
CA PHE A 27 22.93 15.98 -10.13
C PHE A 27 22.57 16.94 -9.00
N ASP A 28 22.32 18.22 -9.30
CA ASP A 28 21.86 19.23 -8.35
C ASP A 28 20.58 18.79 -7.61
N ASP A 29 19.83 17.86 -8.21
CA ASP A 29 18.63 17.31 -7.64
C ASP A 29 18.87 16.14 -6.67
N PHE A 30 20.05 15.49 -6.72
CA PHE A 30 20.44 14.36 -5.88
C PHE A 30 21.65 14.75 -5.02
N ASP A 31 21.45 15.70 -4.10
CA ASP A 31 22.46 15.99 -3.08
C ASP A 31 22.82 14.71 -2.33
N SER A 32 24.13 14.47 -2.16
CA SER A 32 24.68 13.31 -1.46
C SER A 32 24.07 13.14 -0.05
N ARG A 33 23.74 14.24 0.62
CA ARG A 33 23.10 14.24 1.93
C ARG A 33 21.68 13.65 1.85
N ASN A 34 20.89 14.02 0.85
CA ASN A 34 19.54 13.49 0.68
C ASN A 34 19.56 12.02 0.29
N LEU A 35 20.51 11.59 -0.54
CA LEU A 35 20.71 10.19 -0.88
C LEU A 35 21.16 9.38 0.35
N SER A 36 22.11 9.88 1.13
CA SER A 36 22.54 9.22 2.37
C SER A 36 21.36 9.00 3.33
N LYS A 37 20.52 10.02 3.54
CA LYS A 37 19.31 9.89 4.37
C LYS A 37 18.34 8.88 3.80
N TYR A 38 18.12 8.89 2.48
CA TYR A 38 17.27 7.93 1.82
C TYR A 38 17.76 6.49 2.02
N PHE A 39 19.06 6.22 1.81
CA PHE A 39 19.62 4.90 2.04
C PHE A 39 19.55 4.49 3.51
N SER A 40 19.79 5.42 4.44
CA SER A 40 19.60 5.16 5.88
C SER A 40 18.12 4.80 6.18
N GLY A 41 17.19 5.44 5.50
CA GLY A 41 15.76 5.11 5.57
C GLY A 41 15.47 3.71 5.05
N ILE A 42 16.08 3.30 3.93
CA ILE A 42 15.95 1.94 3.40
C ILE A 42 16.47 0.91 4.40
N VAL A 43 17.67 1.11 4.93
CA VAL A 43 18.26 0.18 5.92
C VAL A 43 17.37 0.06 7.17
N ALA A 44 16.85 1.19 7.67
CA ALA A 44 15.94 1.16 8.81
C ALA A 44 14.63 0.42 8.48
N PHE A 45 14.09 0.61 7.28
CA PHE A 45 12.87 -0.04 6.79
C PHE A 45 13.05 -1.57 6.68
N GLU A 46 14.14 -2.03 6.07
CA GLU A 46 14.46 -3.47 5.95
C GLU A 46 14.67 -4.12 7.33
N ASN A 47 15.20 -3.38 8.30
CA ASN A 47 15.32 -3.80 9.69
C ASN A 47 14.00 -3.66 10.50
N LYS A 48 12.87 -3.43 9.83
CA LYS A 48 11.52 -3.27 10.43
C LYS A 48 11.42 -2.15 11.47
N ASN A 49 12.36 -1.21 11.48
CA ASN A 49 12.29 -0.01 12.30
C ASN A 49 11.59 1.12 11.54
N ASN A 50 10.26 1.00 11.45
CA ASN A 50 9.44 1.87 10.61
C ASN A 50 9.47 3.32 11.04
N SER A 51 9.49 3.59 12.35
CA SER A 51 9.57 4.95 12.89
C SER A 51 10.86 5.66 12.49
N LYS A 52 11.99 4.98 12.61
CA LYS A 52 13.31 5.48 12.18
C LYS A 52 13.36 5.65 10.66
N ALA A 53 12.83 4.70 9.89
CA ALA A 53 12.72 4.79 8.44
C ALA A 53 11.92 6.03 8.02
N LEU A 54 10.74 6.23 8.62
CA LEU A 54 9.90 7.38 8.34
C LEU A 54 10.59 8.71 8.67
N ASN A 55 11.37 8.78 9.76
CA ASN A 55 12.15 9.97 10.11
C ASN A 55 13.19 10.29 9.02
N PHE A 56 13.94 9.31 8.55
CA PHE A 56 14.90 9.49 7.46
C PHE A 56 14.20 9.91 6.16
N PHE A 57 13.09 9.29 5.78
CA PHE A 57 12.35 9.68 4.60
C PHE A 57 11.77 11.10 4.75
N ASN A 58 11.28 11.50 5.91
CA ASN A 58 10.82 12.86 6.15
C ASN A 58 11.89 13.92 5.89
N THR A 59 13.16 13.61 6.15
CA THR A 59 14.27 14.54 5.95
C THR A 59 14.83 14.56 4.53
N SER A 60 14.36 13.66 3.65
CA SER A 60 14.77 13.56 2.23
C SER A 60 13.60 13.73 1.25
N LYS A 61 12.56 14.45 1.66
CA LYS A 61 11.31 14.65 0.87
C LYS A 61 11.52 15.29 -0.51
N ILE A 62 12.64 15.94 -0.77
CA ILE A 62 12.98 16.48 -2.08
C ILE A 62 12.97 15.38 -3.17
N LEU A 63 13.22 14.12 -2.78
CA LEU A 63 13.20 12.97 -3.66
C LEU A 63 11.78 12.50 -4.04
N LEU A 64 10.74 13.00 -3.38
CA LEU A 64 9.36 12.56 -3.53
C LEU A 64 8.88 12.61 -4.99
N ASN A 65 9.24 13.69 -5.70
CA ASN A 65 8.82 13.92 -7.06
C ASN A 65 9.89 13.51 -8.10
N LYS A 66 11.02 12.97 -7.66
CA LYS A 66 12.17 12.71 -8.51
C LYS A 66 12.55 11.23 -8.57
N HIS A 67 12.10 10.46 -7.58
CA HIS A 67 12.49 9.06 -7.42
C HIS A 67 11.31 8.18 -7.03
N GLU A 68 10.77 7.43 -7.99
CA GLU A 68 9.59 6.59 -7.78
C GLU A 68 9.75 5.60 -6.61
N PRO A 69 10.86 4.86 -6.47
CA PRO A 69 11.05 3.94 -5.34
C PRO A 69 11.02 4.65 -3.98
N TYR A 70 11.41 5.92 -3.91
CA TYR A 70 11.29 6.72 -2.69
C TYR A 70 9.83 6.93 -2.30
N LEU A 71 8.99 7.37 -3.25
CA LEU A 71 7.58 7.61 -3.00
C LEU A 71 6.90 6.35 -2.44
N LYS A 72 7.15 5.20 -3.05
CA LYS A 72 6.58 3.92 -2.62
C LYS A 72 6.97 3.58 -1.18
N ARG A 73 8.26 3.66 -0.84
CA ARG A 73 8.76 3.36 0.52
C ARG A 73 8.25 4.35 1.56
N TYR A 74 8.19 5.63 1.20
CA TYR A 74 7.69 6.67 2.08
C TYR A 74 6.21 6.45 2.41
N VAL A 75 5.37 6.16 1.40
CA VAL A 75 3.95 5.83 1.58
C VAL A 75 3.79 4.59 2.46
N TYR A 76 4.59 3.55 2.23
CA TYR A 76 4.59 2.36 3.07
C TYR A 76 4.91 2.66 4.54
N SER A 77 5.98 3.42 4.79
CA SER A 77 6.37 3.79 6.14
C SER A 77 5.30 4.61 6.85
N LEU A 78 4.59 5.49 6.13
CA LEU A 78 3.45 6.24 6.68
C LEU A 78 2.30 5.31 7.09
N VAL A 79 1.96 4.34 6.26
CA VAL A 79 0.89 3.37 6.56
C VAL A 79 1.26 2.52 7.78
N LEU A 80 2.51 2.01 7.86
CA LEU A 80 3.00 1.21 8.98
C LEU A 80 3.05 1.99 10.30
N GLU A 81 3.19 3.31 10.24
CA GLU A 81 3.14 4.23 11.39
C GLU A 81 1.72 4.81 11.64
N ASN A 82 0.67 4.14 11.13
CA ASN A 82 -0.73 4.54 11.28
C ASN A 82 -1.07 5.95 10.73
N LYS A 83 -0.22 6.50 9.84
CA LYS A 83 -0.41 7.82 9.21
C LYS A 83 -1.11 7.71 7.84
N VAL A 84 -2.16 6.89 7.77
CA VAL A 84 -2.85 6.55 6.52
C VAL A 84 -3.39 7.79 5.79
N ASN A 85 -3.99 8.73 6.49
CA ASN A 85 -4.49 9.97 5.88
C ASN A 85 -3.38 10.80 5.24
N GLN A 86 -2.21 10.84 5.86
CA GLN A 86 -1.04 11.52 5.29
C GLN A 86 -0.54 10.78 4.03
N ALA A 87 -0.50 9.45 4.05
CA ALA A 87 -0.15 8.64 2.89
C ALA A 87 -1.10 8.91 1.70
N ILE A 88 -2.41 8.94 1.95
CA ILE A 88 -3.44 9.27 0.95
C ILE A 88 -3.22 10.66 0.36
N ASN A 89 -2.98 11.67 1.20
CA ASN A 89 -2.74 13.04 0.74
C ASN A 89 -1.49 13.12 -0.16
N ILE A 90 -0.41 12.43 0.22
CA ILE A 90 0.82 12.40 -0.57
C ILE A 90 0.59 11.76 -1.94
N VAL A 91 -0.10 10.62 -2.02
CA VAL A 91 -0.36 9.99 -3.31
C VAL A 91 -1.32 10.80 -4.20
N LYS A 92 -2.22 11.59 -3.60
CA LYS A 92 -3.11 12.50 -4.32
C LYS A 92 -2.38 13.73 -4.86
N GLN A 93 -1.45 14.28 -4.09
CA GLN A 93 -0.71 15.50 -4.43
C GLN A 93 0.50 15.23 -5.33
N ASN A 94 0.95 13.98 -5.41
CA ASN A 94 2.10 13.64 -6.22
C ASN A 94 1.81 13.86 -7.71
N LYS A 95 2.46 14.87 -8.29
CA LYS A 95 2.31 15.25 -9.70
C LYS A 95 3.05 14.31 -10.66
N ASN A 96 4.01 13.54 -10.14
CA ASN A 96 4.70 12.52 -10.92
C ASN A 96 3.75 11.37 -11.23
N LYS A 97 3.81 10.89 -12.45
CA LYS A 97 3.02 9.75 -12.94
C LYS A 97 3.47 8.40 -12.35
N SER A 98 4.04 8.41 -11.14
CA SER A 98 4.42 7.17 -10.45
C SER A 98 3.20 6.34 -10.14
N GLU A 99 3.13 5.20 -10.80
CA GLU A 99 1.96 4.34 -10.82
C GLU A 99 2.33 2.98 -10.23
N PHE A 100 1.76 2.61 -9.08
CA PHE A 100 2.02 1.35 -8.40
C PHE A 100 0.75 0.83 -7.69
N PHE A 101 0.71 -0.46 -7.42
CA PHE A 101 -0.48 -1.13 -6.88
C PHE A 101 -0.99 -0.49 -5.59
N GLU A 102 -0.11 -0.25 -4.63
CA GLU A 102 -0.46 0.24 -3.30
C GLU A 102 -1.02 1.68 -3.32
N LYS A 103 -0.60 2.51 -4.29
CA LYS A 103 -1.21 3.81 -4.53
C LYS A 103 -2.70 3.67 -4.83
N TYR A 104 -3.03 2.80 -5.78
CA TYR A 104 -4.43 2.59 -6.16
C TYR A 104 -5.23 1.91 -5.05
N LEU A 105 -4.62 1.02 -4.29
CA LEU A 105 -5.25 0.40 -3.12
C LEU A 105 -5.66 1.46 -2.09
N LEU A 106 -4.76 2.38 -1.72
CA LEU A 106 -5.05 3.48 -0.80
C LEU A 106 -6.15 4.40 -1.32
N LEU A 107 -6.11 4.75 -2.61
CA LEU A 107 -7.13 5.59 -3.24
C LEU A 107 -8.49 4.88 -3.32
N THR A 108 -8.52 3.58 -3.53
CA THR A 108 -9.73 2.76 -3.50
C THR A 108 -10.36 2.79 -2.11
N ILE A 109 -9.57 2.53 -1.06
CA ILE A 109 -10.05 2.53 0.33
C ILE A 109 -10.58 3.92 0.72
N ASP A 110 -9.87 5.00 0.36
CA ASP A 110 -10.33 6.36 0.63
C ASP A 110 -11.63 6.69 -0.11
N SER A 111 -11.79 6.21 -1.34
CA SER A 111 -13.03 6.40 -2.11
C SER A 111 -14.19 5.60 -1.51
N ILE A 112 -13.97 4.37 -1.06
CA ILE A 112 -14.99 3.57 -0.34
C ILE A 112 -15.42 4.30 0.94
N ARG A 113 -14.47 4.79 1.73
CA ARG A 113 -14.76 5.55 2.96
C ARG A 113 -15.60 6.81 2.72
N ARG A 114 -15.48 7.40 1.53
CA ARG A 114 -16.26 8.58 1.11
C ARG A 114 -17.53 8.23 0.35
N GLU A 115 -17.85 6.93 0.24
CA GLU A 115 -18.98 6.41 -0.52
C GLU A 115 -18.94 6.75 -2.03
N ASP A 116 -17.77 7.15 -2.55
CA ASP A 116 -17.54 7.37 -3.99
C ASP A 116 -17.20 6.02 -4.66
N PHE A 117 -18.21 5.17 -4.76
CA PHE A 117 -18.03 3.80 -5.26
C PHE A 117 -17.63 3.75 -6.74
N SER A 118 -18.09 4.73 -7.53
CA SER A 118 -17.70 4.81 -8.94
C SER A 118 -16.19 5.00 -9.09
N LYS A 119 -15.63 5.92 -8.31
CA LYS A 119 -14.20 6.21 -8.30
C LYS A 119 -13.38 5.07 -7.69
N ALA A 120 -13.92 4.40 -6.67
CA ALA A 120 -13.30 3.22 -6.11
C ALA A 120 -13.13 2.11 -7.16
N LEU A 121 -14.17 1.83 -7.97
CA LEU A 121 -14.11 0.86 -9.06
C LEU A 121 -13.13 1.26 -10.17
N ASP A 122 -13.04 2.56 -10.50
CA ASP A 122 -12.03 3.07 -11.44
C ASP A 122 -10.61 2.81 -10.94
N TYR A 123 -10.33 3.08 -9.66
CA TYR A 123 -9.02 2.77 -9.07
C TYR A 123 -8.72 1.27 -9.02
N ILE A 124 -9.69 0.42 -8.73
CA ILE A 124 -9.55 -1.04 -8.84
C ILE A 124 -9.17 -1.43 -10.26
N SER A 125 -9.85 -0.87 -11.27
CA SER A 125 -9.53 -1.13 -12.67
C SER A 125 -8.09 -0.71 -13.02
N LYS A 126 -7.67 0.48 -12.60
CA LYS A 126 -6.31 0.99 -12.83
C LYS A 126 -5.24 0.15 -12.12
N SER A 127 -5.54 -0.40 -10.96
CA SER A 127 -4.58 -1.21 -10.21
C SER A 127 -4.27 -2.55 -10.85
N LYS A 128 -5.19 -3.11 -11.66
CA LYS A 128 -5.03 -4.44 -12.28
C LYS A 128 -3.77 -4.59 -13.11
N LYS A 129 -3.33 -3.55 -13.82
CA LYS A 129 -2.09 -3.59 -14.63
C LYS A 129 -0.81 -3.75 -13.80
N TYR A 130 -0.89 -3.54 -12.47
CA TYR A 130 0.23 -3.68 -11.54
C TYR A 130 0.22 -5.01 -10.76
N ILE A 131 -0.79 -5.85 -10.98
CA ILE A 131 -0.92 -7.18 -10.34
C ILE A 131 -0.14 -8.21 -11.17
N LYS A 132 1.15 -8.19 -11.14
CA LYS A 132 1.97 -9.24 -11.80
C LYS A 132 1.65 -10.59 -11.18
N LEU A 133 0.82 -11.44 -11.82
CA LEU A 133 0.51 -12.82 -11.40
C LEU A 133 0.38 -13.10 -9.88
N ASN A 134 0.20 -12.04 -9.09
CA ASN A 134 0.12 -12.12 -7.64
C ASN A 134 -1.32 -12.42 -7.23
N ARG A 135 -1.58 -13.69 -6.91
CA ARG A 135 -2.90 -14.18 -6.46
C ARG A 135 -3.42 -13.42 -5.24
N PHE A 136 -2.53 -13.02 -4.32
CA PHE A 136 -2.91 -12.29 -3.11
C PHE A 136 -3.46 -10.89 -3.46
N ASN A 137 -2.78 -10.14 -4.32
CA ASN A 137 -3.26 -8.83 -4.76
C ASN A 137 -4.59 -8.92 -5.52
N SER A 138 -4.78 -9.97 -6.34
CA SER A 138 -6.05 -10.23 -7.02
C SER A 138 -7.17 -10.48 -6.01
N ALA A 139 -6.90 -11.30 -4.98
CA ALA A 139 -7.86 -11.60 -3.92
C ALA A 139 -8.29 -10.34 -3.15
N ILE A 140 -7.35 -9.44 -2.84
CA ILE A 140 -7.65 -8.16 -2.19
C ILE A 140 -8.60 -7.32 -3.06
N LEU A 141 -8.32 -7.20 -4.38
CA LEU A 141 -9.17 -6.39 -5.26
C LEU A 141 -10.56 -6.98 -5.46
N ASP A 142 -10.66 -8.31 -5.57
CA ASP A 142 -11.96 -8.97 -5.69
C ASP A 142 -12.77 -8.76 -4.40
N ASN A 143 -12.16 -8.92 -3.22
CA ASN A 143 -12.83 -8.63 -1.95
C ASN A 143 -13.28 -7.16 -1.83
N LEU A 144 -12.45 -6.20 -2.23
CA LEU A 144 -12.86 -4.78 -2.23
C LEU A 144 -14.05 -4.52 -3.17
N ARG A 145 -14.09 -5.19 -4.32
CA ARG A 145 -15.24 -5.11 -5.24
C ARG A 145 -16.50 -5.68 -4.61
N ASP A 146 -16.37 -6.81 -3.90
CA ASP A 146 -17.49 -7.42 -3.18
C ASP A 146 -18.02 -6.49 -2.07
N TYR A 147 -17.13 -5.82 -1.31
CA TYR A 147 -17.55 -4.81 -0.34
C TYR A 147 -18.28 -3.64 -1.01
N ILE A 148 -17.76 -3.11 -2.13
CA ILE A 148 -18.44 -2.04 -2.89
C ILE A 148 -19.83 -2.49 -3.32
N PHE A 149 -19.95 -3.72 -3.84
CA PHE A 149 -21.24 -4.30 -4.22
C PHE A 149 -22.21 -4.35 -3.04
N VAL A 150 -21.75 -4.88 -1.88
CA VAL A 150 -22.56 -4.98 -0.66
C VAL A 150 -23.01 -3.61 -0.17
N PHE A 151 -22.11 -2.61 -0.19
CA PHE A 151 -22.47 -1.26 0.25
C PHE A 151 -23.49 -0.58 -0.67
N LYS A 152 -23.42 -0.83 -1.98
CA LYS A 152 -24.35 -0.28 -2.97
C LYS A 152 -25.69 -1.02 -2.98
N GLU A 153 -25.63 -2.32 -3.14
CA GLU A 153 -26.81 -3.17 -3.44
C GLU A 153 -27.49 -3.70 -2.17
N LYS A 154 -26.90 -3.48 -0.99
CA LYS A 154 -27.41 -3.95 0.30
C LYS A 154 -27.72 -5.45 0.33
N ARG A 155 -26.99 -6.23 -0.42
CA ARG A 155 -27.06 -7.71 -0.46
C ARG A 155 -25.71 -8.32 -0.76
N LEU A 156 -25.56 -9.61 -0.48
CA LEU A 156 -24.33 -10.34 -0.82
C LEU A 156 -24.24 -10.58 -2.34
N PRO A 157 -23.02 -10.64 -2.91
CA PRO A 157 -22.82 -11.11 -4.28
C PRO A 157 -23.28 -12.57 -4.43
N ASN A 158 -23.81 -12.95 -5.60
CA ASN A 158 -24.23 -14.31 -5.87
C ASN A 158 -23.04 -15.28 -6.05
N ASP A 159 -21.92 -14.78 -6.57
CA ASP A 159 -20.71 -15.54 -6.87
C ASP A 159 -19.53 -14.94 -6.07
N ILE A 160 -19.26 -15.51 -4.90
CA ILE A 160 -18.13 -15.10 -4.05
C ILE A 160 -17.00 -16.09 -4.29
N LYS A 161 -15.90 -15.60 -4.83
CA LYS A 161 -14.69 -16.41 -5.04
C LYS A 161 -14.11 -16.87 -3.71
N ASN A 162 -13.67 -18.14 -3.67
CA ASN A 162 -13.05 -18.69 -2.48
C ASN A 162 -11.54 -18.41 -2.44
N TYR A 163 -11.15 -17.57 -1.48
CA TYR A 163 -9.76 -17.24 -1.15
C TYR A 163 -9.38 -17.71 0.27
N GLY A 164 -9.97 -18.81 0.72
CA GLY A 164 -9.72 -19.37 2.05
C GLY A 164 -10.17 -18.43 3.17
N ASN A 165 -9.32 -18.27 4.19
CA ASN A 165 -9.61 -17.44 5.36
C ASN A 165 -10.03 -16.02 5.02
N LEU A 166 -9.47 -15.42 3.97
CA LEU A 166 -9.83 -14.07 3.53
C LEU A 166 -11.31 -13.99 3.14
N SER A 167 -11.84 -14.99 2.44
CA SER A 167 -13.26 -15.03 2.05
C SER A 167 -14.18 -15.23 3.26
N ILE A 168 -13.78 -16.09 4.20
CA ILE A 168 -14.56 -16.33 5.44
C ILE A 168 -14.65 -15.03 6.24
N ILE A 169 -13.51 -14.36 6.46
CA ILE A 169 -13.44 -13.07 7.16
C ILE A 169 -14.33 -12.04 6.46
N SER A 170 -14.12 -11.84 5.17
CA SER A 170 -14.82 -10.86 4.37
C SER A 170 -16.34 -11.08 4.40
N THR A 171 -16.79 -12.31 4.13
CA THR A 171 -18.21 -12.65 4.13
C THR A 171 -18.84 -12.48 5.52
N THR A 172 -18.10 -12.79 6.60
CA THR A 172 -18.59 -12.59 7.96
C THR A 172 -18.89 -11.11 8.24
N PHE A 173 -17.95 -10.21 7.90
CA PHE A 173 -18.16 -8.78 8.09
C PHE A 173 -19.21 -8.19 7.15
N GLN A 174 -19.30 -8.65 5.90
CA GLN A 174 -20.36 -8.25 4.97
C GLN A 174 -21.74 -8.62 5.49
N ARG A 175 -21.91 -9.84 6.04
CA ARG A 175 -23.16 -10.28 6.69
C ARG A 175 -23.49 -9.45 7.92
N CYS A 176 -22.48 -9.13 8.72
CA CYS A 176 -22.65 -8.26 9.87
C CYS A 176 -23.16 -6.89 9.47
N TYR A 177 -22.55 -6.28 8.45
CA TYR A 177 -23.01 -5.00 7.90
C TYR A 177 -24.45 -5.02 7.40
N LEU A 178 -24.88 -6.15 6.81
CA LEU A 178 -26.25 -6.34 6.30
C LEU A 178 -27.28 -6.70 7.38
N GLY A 179 -26.88 -6.94 8.62
CA GLY A 179 -27.76 -7.44 9.66
C GLY A 179 -28.27 -8.86 9.38
N ASP A 180 -27.54 -9.67 8.62
CA ASP A 180 -27.93 -11.02 8.20
C ASP A 180 -28.05 -11.96 9.42
N ALA A 181 -29.15 -12.71 9.53
CA ALA A 181 -29.40 -13.64 10.62
C ALA A 181 -28.31 -14.72 10.78
N LYS A 182 -27.58 -15.05 9.72
CA LYS A 182 -26.47 -16.01 9.75
C LYS A 182 -25.16 -15.44 10.29
N THR A 183 -25.09 -14.14 10.58
CA THR A 183 -23.86 -13.47 11.07
C THR A 183 -23.25 -14.19 12.27
N LYS A 184 -24.07 -14.54 13.27
CA LYS A 184 -23.62 -15.28 14.46
C LYS A 184 -22.93 -16.59 14.08
N THR A 185 -23.52 -17.38 13.19
CA THR A 185 -22.97 -18.67 12.73
C THR A 185 -21.62 -18.47 12.00
N PHE A 186 -21.50 -17.41 11.20
CA PHE A 186 -20.26 -17.11 10.50
C PHE A 186 -19.15 -16.65 11.46
N PHE A 187 -19.45 -15.83 12.45
CA PHE A 187 -18.49 -15.47 13.50
C PHE A 187 -18.07 -16.70 14.32
N SER A 188 -19.01 -17.57 14.70
CA SER A 188 -18.67 -18.81 15.43
C SER A 188 -17.72 -19.71 14.63
N LYS A 189 -17.93 -19.85 13.32
CA LYS A 189 -17.01 -20.59 12.45
C LYS A 189 -15.64 -19.92 12.34
N LEU A 190 -15.60 -18.59 12.29
CA LEU A 190 -14.37 -17.83 12.18
C LEU A 190 -13.51 -17.98 13.44
N VAL A 191 -14.13 -17.96 14.62
CA VAL A 191 -13.44 -18.02 15.92
C VAL A 191 -13.17 -19.47 16.35
N GLY A 192 -14.04 -20.41 15.98
CA GLY A 192 -13.92 -21.84 16.32
C GLY A 192 -12.99 -22.62 15.39
N ASN A 193 -12.34 -21.97 14.44
CA ASN A 193 -11.30 -22.59 13.62
C ASN A 193 -10.01 -22.69 14.45
N ASP A 194 -9.38 -23.86 14.53
CA ASP A 194 -8.13 -24.10 15.28
C ASP A 194 -6.92 -23.30 14.73
N ASP A 195 -7.15 -22.53 13.67
CA ASP A 195 -6.14 -21.62 13.10
C ASP A 195 -5.94 -20.43 14.04
N SER A 196 -4.82 -20.42 14.77
CA SER A 196 -4.44 -19.40 15.75
C SER A 196 -4.49 -17.96 15.19
N ASP A 197 -4.34 -17.80 13.87
CA ASP A 197 -4.41 -16.50 13.20
C ASP A 197 -5.82 -15.90 13.20
N LEU A 198 -6.87 -16.68 13.37
CA LEU A 198 -8.24 -16.22 13.38
C LEU A 198 -8.77 -15.88 14.78
N THR A 199 -8.07 -16.25 15.84
CA THR A 199 -8.48 -15.95 17.24
C THR A 199 -8.59 -14.45 17.51
N ARG A 200 -7.83 -13.60 16.77
CA ARG A 200 -7.94 -12.15 16.84
C ARG A 200 -9.35 -11.62 16.55
N TYR A 201 -10.18 -12.37 15.83
CA TYR A 201 -11.56 -12.00 15.51
C TYR A 201 -12.54 -12.27 16.65
N THR A 202 -12.11 -12.95 17.73
CA THR A 202 -12.92 -13.16 18.94
C THR A 202 -13.41 -11.82 19.50
N PHE A 203 -12.58 -10.81 19.50
CA PHE A 203 -12.97 -9.46 19.95
C PHE A 203 -14.17 -8.91 19.16
N PHE A 204 -14.13 -9.01 17.83
CA PHE A 204 -15.22 -8.56 16.97
C PHE A 204 -16.49 -9.40 17.18
N TYR A 205 -16.35 -10.71 17.41
CA TYR A 205 -17.49 -11.56 17.72
C TYR A 205 -18.13 -11.18 19.05
N LEU A 206 -17.34 -10.94 20.09
CA LEU A 206 -17.86 -10.48 21.38
C LEU A 206 -18.54 -9.12 21.26
N ALA A 207 -17.94 -8.16 20.55
CA ALA A 207 -18.55 -6.87 20.29
C ALA A 207 -19.89 -7.01 19.55
N TYR A 208 -19.98 -7.89 18.54
CA TYR A 208 -21.23 -8.20 17.86
C TYR A 208 -22.28 -8.78 18.82
N LEU A 209 -21.91 -9.76 19.67
CA LEU A 209 -22.85 -10.37 20.63
C LEU A 209 -23.40 -9.34 21.63
N ILE A 210 -22.55 -8.44 22.12
CA ILE A 210 -22.96 -7.35 23.00
C ILE A 210 -23.93 -6.42 22.26
N ALA A 211 -23.59 -5.99 21.05
CA ALA A 211 -24.43 -5.11 20.25
C ALA A 211 -25.83 -5.72 20.00
N VAL A 212 -25.89 -6.99 19.60
CA VAL A 212 -27.15 -7.70 19.36
C VAL A 212 -27.98 -7.86 20.66
N SER A 213 -27.33 -8.11 21.80
CA SER A 213 -28.02 -8.20 23.08
C SER A 213 -28.65 -6.87 23.49
N TYR A 214 -27.99 -5.75 23.19
CA TYR A 214 -28.53 -4.41 23.47
C TYR A 214 -29.70 -4.03 22.56
N THR A 215 -29.74 -4.53 21.31
CA THR A 215 -30.81 -4.18 20.36
C THR A 215 -32.12 -4.91 20.60
N HIS A 216 -32.10 -6.00 21.35
CA HIS A 216 -33.35 -6.55 21.89
C HIS A 216 -34.01 -5.66 22.95
N LEU A 217 -33.28 -4.64 23.43
CA LEU A 217 -33.75 -3.68 24.44
C LEU A 217 -34.01 -2.27 23.85
N THR A 218 -33.48 -1.94 22.68
CA THR A 218 -33.60 -0.62 22.04
C THR A 218 -33.55 -0.75 20.51
N LEU A 219 -34.28 0.10 19.79
CA LEU A 219 -34.47 0.12 18.32
C LEU A 219 -33.20 -0.13 17.45
N PRO A 220 -33.35 -0.64 16.21
CA PRO A 220 -32.25 -1.19 15.41
C PRO A 220 -31.29 -0.09 14.92
N THR A 221 -30.07 -0.12 15.41
CA THR A 221 -28.93 0.62 14.85
C THR A 221 -27.95 -0.35 14.21
N SER A 222 -27.26 0.10 13.15
CA SER A 222 -26.26 -0.71 12.41
C SER A 222 -25.13 -1.17 13.32
N HIS A 223 -24.93 -2.49 13.48
CA HIS A 223 -24.17 -3.10 14.58
C HIS A 223 -22.72 -3.50 14.27
N CYS A 224 -22.16 -3.07 13.16
CA CYS A 224 -20.82 -3.48 12.71
C CYS A 224 -19.91 -2.29 12.37
N VAL A 225 -19.93 -1.25 13.23
CA VAL A 225 -18.99 -0.12 13.11
C VAL A 225 -17.86 -0.26 14.12
#